data_5732cdc073cdb8fda2fb8df2361e6760
#
_entry.id   5732cdc073cdb8fda2fb8df2361e6760
#
_cell.length_a   1.000
_cell.length_b   1.000
_cell.length_c   1.000
_cell.angle_alpha   90.00
_cell.angle_beta   90.00
_cell.angle_gamma   90.00
#
_symmetry.space_group_name_H-M   'P 1'
#
loop_
_entity.id
_entity.type
_entity.pdbx_description
1 polymer ?
#
loop_
_entity_poly.entity_id
_entity_poly.type
_entity_poly.pdbx_seq_one_letter_code
_entity_poly.pdbx_strand_id
1 'polypeptide(L)'
;MELVRIIGVGLVTAIAAVLLRASKPELSFAVTVAGTVIILLFAVDLFAQSFGIFSEIGAATGIDSSLIRTILKIVAIGYLVEFAAGIVEDFGAKSVADKLVLAGKVIIFTVSVPIIRGLVA
;
A
#
# COMPACT_ATOMS: atom_id res chain seq x y z
N MET A 1 -20.33 1.35 -6.06
CA MET A 1 -19.90 1.39 -4.66
C MET A 1 -18.66 0.55 -4.46
N GLU A 2 -17.56 1.24 -4.57
CA GLU A 2 -16.24 0.59 -4.54
C GLU A 2 -15.89 0.08 -3.15
N LEU A 3 -16.29 0.81 -2.11
CA LEU A 3 -16.08 0.38 -0.74
C LEU A 3 -16.75 -0.96 -0.45
N VAL A 4 -18.01 -1.12 -0.89
CA VAL A 4 -18.75 -2.38 -0.70
C VAL A 4 -18.07 -3.51 -1.45
N ARG A 5 -17.58 -3.24 -2.65
CA ARG A 5 -16.85 -4.24 -3.47
C ARG A 5 -15.57 -4.68 -2.78
N ILE A 6 -14.79 -3.75 -2.25
CA ILE A 6 -13.55 -4.03 -1.53
C ILE A 6 -13.83 -4.85 -0.28
N ILE A 7 -14.83 -4.45 0.49
CA ILE A 7 -15.22 -5.16 1.71
C ILE A 7 -15.69 -6.57 1.36
N GLY A 8 -16.49 -6.71 0.28
CA GLY A 8 -16.96 -8.00 -0.18
C GLY A 8 -15.83 -8.95 -0.55
N VAL A 9 -14.87 -8.46 -1.33
CA VAL A 9 -13.68 -9.26 -1.70
C VAL A 9 -12.90 -9.65 -0.45
N GLY A 10 -12.74 -8.71 0.48
CA GLY A 10 -12.02 -8.98 1.73
C GLY A 10 -12.67 -10.04 2.57
N LEU A 11 -14.00 -9.98 2.74
CA LEU A 11 -14.74 -10.96 3.52
C LEU A 11 -14.72 -12.33 2.87
N VAL A 12 -14.96 -12.42 1.57
CA VAL A 12 -14.92 -13.69 0.85
C VAL A 12 -13.52 -14.31 0.93
N THR A 13 -12.50 -13.51 0.73
CA THR A 13 -11.11 -13.98 0.82
C THR A 13 -10.79 -14.50 2.21
N ALA A 14 -11.19 -13.76 3.25
CA ALA A 14 -10.93 -14.14 4.64
C ALA A 14 -11.63 -15.45 4.99
N ILE A 15 -12.89 -15.59 4.60
CA ILE A 15 -13.65 -16.80 4.87
C ILE A 15 -13.03 -17.99 4.14
N ALA A 16 -12.73 -17.85 2.86
CA ALA A 16 -12.12 -18.92 2.07
C ALA A 16 -10.74 -19.32 2.64
N ALA A 17 -9.93 -18.34 3.01
CA ALA A 17 -8.61 -18.61 3.57
C ALA A 17 -8.70 -19.37 4.89
N VAL A 18 -9.62 -18.97 5.77
CA VAL A 18 -9.82 -19.64 7.07
C VAL A 18 -10.30 -21.08 6.88
N LEU A 19 -11.25 -21.28 5.96
CA LEU A 19 -11.78 -22.63 5.69
C LEU A 19 -10.71 -23.56 5.11
N LEU A 20 -9.80 -23.03 4.29
CA LEU A 20 -8.76 -23.85 3.67
C LEU A 20 -7.55 -24.08 4.56
N ARG A 21 -7.40 -23.27 5.61
CA ARG A 21 -6.19 -23.32 6.45
C ARG A 21 -5.95 -24.68 7.07
N ALA A 22 -6.99 -25.35 7.53
CA ALA A 22 -6.87 -26.63 8.23
C ALA A 22 -6.59 -27.79 7.26
N SER A 23 -7.22 -27.80 6.09
CA SER A 23 -7.14 -28.91 5.15
C SER A 23 -6.10 -28.71 4.05
N LYS A 24 -5.96 -27.50 3.56
CA LYS A 24 -5.04 -27.15 2.45
C LYS A 24 -4.38 -25.82 2.72
N PRO A 25 -3.39 -25.77 3.61
CA PRO A 25 -2.74 -24.49 3.96
C PRO A 25 -2.08 -23.79 2.78
N GLU A 26 -1.62 -24.55 1.79
CA GLU A 26 -1.03 -23.98 0.58
C GLU A 26 -2.05 -23.20 -0.22
N LEU A 27 -3.27 -23.74 -0.35
CA LEU A 27 -4.36 -23.04 -1.02
C LEU A 27 -4.86 -21.85 -0.21
N SER A 28 -4.88 -21.97 1.11
CA SER A 28 -5.22 -20.86 1.98
C SER A 28 -4.28 -19.67 1.76
N PHE A 29 -2.99 -19.94 1.69
CA PHE A 29 -1.99 -18.90 1.41
C PHE A 29 -2.21 -18.27 0.02
N ALA A 30 -2.41 -19.12 -1.00
CA ALA A 30 -2.64 -18.63 -2.36
C ALA A 30 -3.89 -17.75 -2.44
N VAL A 31 -4.97 -18.14 -1.78
CA VAL A 31 -6.22 -17.37 -1.73
C VAL A 31 -5.99 -16.03 -1.03
N THR A 32 -5.27 -16.05 0.08
CA THR A 32 -4.96 -14.83 0.83
C THR A 32 -4.18 -13.83 -0.04
N VAL A 33 -3.14 -14.32 -0.71
CA VAL A 33 -2.33 -13.46 -1.58
C VAL A 33 -3.16 -12.93 -2.74
N ALA A 34 -3.93 -13.80 -3.39
CA ALA A 34 -4.76 -13.39 -4.53
C ALA A 34 -5.80 -12.34 -4.13
N GLY A 35 -6.51 -12.56 -3.03
CA GLY A 35 -7.51 -11.61 -2.55
C GLY A 35 -6.89 -10.28 -2.14
N THR A 36 -5.74 -10.32 -1.50
CA THR A 36 -5.03 -9.12 -1.07
C THR A 36 -4.54 -8.32 -2.28
N VAL A 37 -4.05 -9.00 -3.32
CA VAL A 37 -3.65 -8.34 -4.56
C VAL A 37 -4.84 -7.68 -5.24
N ILE A 38 -6.00 -8.35 -5.26
CA ILE A 38 -7.22 -7.77 -5.85
C ILE A 38 -7.62 -6.50 -5.09
N ILE A 39 -7.59 -6.55 -3.76
CA ILE A 39 -7.89 -5.37 -2.93
C ILE A 39 -6.89 -4.25 -3.22
N LEU A 40 -5.62 -4.59 -3.33
CA LEU A 40 -4.59 -3.61 -3.65
C LEU A 40 -4.82 -2.97 -5.02
N LEU A 41 -5.21 -3.75 -6.02
CA LEU A 41 -5.52 -3.21 -7.33
C LEU A 41 -6.68 -2.22 -7.28
N PHE A 42 -7.72 -2.51 -6.52
CA PHE A 42 -8.80 -1.55 -6.31
C PHE A 42 -8.31 -0.30 -5.60
N ALA A 43 -7.44 -0.45 -4.60
CA ALA A 43 -6.89 0.69 -3.86
C ALA A 43 -6.02 1.58 -4.75
N VAL A 44 -5.21 0.98 -5.61
CA VAL A 44 -4.40 1.72 -6.58
C VAL A 44 -5.29 2.50 -7.54
N ASP A 45 -6.38 1.89 -8.00
CA ASP A 45 -7.33 2.53 -8.90
C ASP A 45 -7.99 3.75 -8.25
N LEU A 46 -8.42 3.61 -6.99
CA LEU A 46 -8.98 4.73 -6.22
C LEU A 46 -7.95 5.83 -6.00
N PHE A 47 -6.72 5.46 -5.72
CA PHE A 47 -5.63 6.40 -5.53
C PHE A 47 -5.36 7.19 -6.82
N ALA A 48 -5.36 6.50 -7.96
CA ALA A 48 -5.16 7.14 -9.26
C ALA A 48 -6.27 8.13 -9.57
N GLN A 49 -7.53 7.80 -9.24
CA GLN A 49 -8.66 8.71 -9.43
C GLN A 49 -8.53 9.95 -8.55
N SER A 50 -7.95 9.81 -7.36
CA SER A 50 -7.75 10.93 -6.44
C SER A 50 -6.61 11.86 -6.87
N PHE A 51 -5.76 11.42 -7.78
CA PHE A 51 -4.59 12.17 -8.22
C PHE A 51 -4.98 13.52 -8.84
N GLY A 52 -6.07 13.55 -9.59
CA GLY A 52 -6.58 14.79 -10.19
C GLY A 52 -6.93 15.85 -9.15
N ILE A 53 -7.49 15.42 -8.01
CA ILE A 53 -7.85 16.32 -6.91
C ILE A 53 -6.59 16.96 -6.32
N PHE A 54 -5.54 16.18 -6.10
CA PHE A 54 -4.28 16.70 -5.60
C PHE A 54 -3.64 17.68 -6.56
N SER A 55 -3.75 17.40 -7.85
CA SER A 55 -3.26 18.30 -8.91
C SER A 55 -3.99 19.64 -8.87
N GLU A 56 -5.31 19.62 -8.70
CA GLU A 56 -6.13 20.81 -8.57
C GLU A 56 -5.75 21.63 -7.32
N ILE A 57 -5.54 20.96 -6.20
CA ILE A 57 -5.14 21.61 -4.97
C ILE A 57 -3.77 22.29 -5.15
N GLY A 58 -2.85 21.61 -5.82
CA GLY A 58 -1.54 22.18 -6.10
C GLY A 58 -1.64 23.44 -6.96
N ALA A 59 -2.47 23.42 -8.00
CA ALA A 59 -2.69 24.58 -8.85
C ALA A 59 -3.32 25.74 -8.08
N ALA A 60 -4.29 25.43 -7.22
CA ALA A 60 -5.00 26.46 -6.44
C ALA A 60 -4.15 27.10 -5.36
N THR A 61 -3.24 26.33 -4.74
CA THR A 61 -2.41 26.79 -3.63
C THR A 61 -1.04 27.30 -4.06
N GLY A 62 -0.66 27.13 -5.33
CA GLY A 62 0.65 27.49 -5.82
C GLY A 62 1.77 26.55 -5.40
N ILE A 63 1.44 25.41 -4.81
CA ILE A 63 2.42 24.42 -4.43
C ILE A 63 2.98 23.75 -5.69
N ASP A 64 4.31 23.58 -5.74
CA ASP A 64 4.96 22.93 -6.86
C ASP A 64 4.42 21.51 -7.06
N SER A 65 4.08 21.19 -8.30
CA SER A 65 3.55 19.87 -8.65
C SER A 65 4.57 18.74 -8.37
N SER A 66 5.85 19.04 -8.43
CA SER A 66 6.89 18.05 -8.11
C SER A 66 6.89 17.69 -6.64
N LEU A 67 6.60 18.66 -5.76
CA LEU A 67 6.47 18.42 -4.32
C LEU A 67 5.28 17.51 -4.02
N ILE A 68 4.14 17.79 -4.63
CA ILE A 68 2.94 16.96 -4.46
C ILE A 68 3.21 15.53 -4.95
N ARG A 69 3.85 15.41 -6.11
CA ARG A 69 4.19 14.09 -6.67
C ARG A 69 5.10 13.31 -5.72
N THR A 70 6.08 13.97 -5.12
CA THR A 70 6.99 13.33 -4.17
C THR A 70 6.25 12.87 -2.92
N ILE A 71 5.34 13.69 -2.39
CA ILE A 71 4.53 13.32 -1.23
C ILE A 71 3.68 12.10 -1.54
N LEU A 72 3.03 12.07 -2.70
CA LEU A 72 2.22 10.92 -3.13
C LEU A 72 3.08 9.67 -3.28
N LYS A 73 4.29 9.81 -3.77
CA LYS A 73 5.24 8.69 -3.90
C LYS A 73 5.61 8.14 -2.52
N ILE A 74 5.86 9.00 -1.55
CA ILE A 74 6.15 8.58 -0.17
C ILE A 74 4.98 7.80 0.42
N VAL A 75 3.77 8.30 0.25
CA VAL A 75 2.56 7.63 0.74
C VAL A 75 2.41 6.26 0.08
N ALA A 76 2.60 6.18 -1.24
CA ALA A 76 2.50 4.92 -1.97
C ALA A 76 3.54 3.91 -1.50
N ILE A 77 4.77 4.33 -1.27
CA ILE A 77 5.83 3.46 -0.75
C ILE A 77 5.45 2.93 0.62
N GLY A 78 4.93 3.79 1.50
CA GLY A 78 4.50 3.39 2.83
C GLY A 78 3.44 2.28 2.78
N TYR A 79 2.43 2.45 1.95
CA TYR A 79 1.38 1.43 1.81
C TYR A 79 1.88 0.14 1.18
N LEU A 80 2.75 0.22 0.17
CA LEU A 80 3.32 -0.98 -0.45
C LEU A 80 4.16 -1.78 0.53
N VAL A 81 4.96 -1.10 1.34
CA VAL A 81 5.79 -1.75 2.35
C VAL A 81 4.93 -2.42 3.41
N GLU A 82 3.91 -1.73 3.87
CA GLU A 82 2.97 -2.28 4.86
C GLU A 82 2.27 -3.52 4.32
N PHE A 83 1.83 -3.46 3.07
CA PHE A 83 1.20 -4.59 2.39
C PHE A 83 2.14 -5.78 2.31
N ALA A 84 3.37 -5.56 1.83
CA ALA A 84 4.35 -6.63 1.67
C ALA A 84 4.74 -7.23 3.01
N ALA A 85 4.96 -6.38 4.02
CA ALA A 85 5.32 -6.83 5.36
C ALA A 85 4.18 -7.64 5.99
N GLY A 86 2.93 -7.22 5.76
CA GLY A 86 1.77 -7.95 6.25
C GLY A 86 1.67 -9.36 5.69
N ILE A 87 1.90 -9.54 4.39
CA ILE A 87 1.90 -10.85 3.76
C ILE A 87 3.02 -11.73 4.36
N VAL A 88 4.22 -11.17 4.48
CA VAL A 88 5.37 -11.90 5.01
C VAL A 88 5.14 -12.29 6.48
N GLU A 89 4.56 -11.41 7.27
CA GLU A 89 4.22 -11.68 8.66
C GLU A 89 3.17 -12.80 8.77
N ASP A 90 2.16 -12.76 7.91
CA ASP A 90 1.13 -13.81 7.87
C ASP A 90 1.72 -15.17 7.50
N PHE A 91 2.79 -15.16 6.73
CA PHE A 91 3.54 -16.37 6.37
C PHE A 91 4.35 -16.92 7.55
N GLY A 92 4.49 -16.16 8.63
CA GLY A 92 5.22 -16.57 9.82
C GLY A 92 6.64 -16.03 9.91
N ALA A 93 7.06 -15.20 8.95
CA ALA A 93 8.42 -14.67 8.89
C ALA A 93 8.47 -13.23 9.42
N LYS A 94 8.18 -13.07 10.70
CA LYS A 94 8.12 -11.74 11.33
C LYS A 94 9.43 -10.96 11.21
N SER A 95 10.57 -11.64 11.35
CA SER A 95 11.88 -10.97 11.21
C SER A 95 12.07 -10.38 9.83
N VAL A 96 11.63 -11.10 8.79
CA VAL A 96 11.71 -10.59 7.42
C VAL A 96 10.76 -9.40 7.24
N ALA A 97 9.54 -9.50 7.79
CA ALA A 97 8.57 -8.41 7.76
C ALA A 97 9.13 -7.14 8.40
N ASP A 98 9.78 -7.27 9.56
CA ASP A 98 10.39 -6.14 10.27
C ASP A 98 11.49 -5.49 9.43
N LYS A 99 12.29 -6.30 8.72
CA LYS A 99 13.34 -5.78 7.85
C LYS A 99 12.78 -5.09 6.61
N LEU A 100 11.66 -5.57 6.08
CA LEU A 100 10.97 -4.88 4.98
C LEU A 100 10.48 -3.51 5.42
N VAL A 101 9.93 -3.41 6.62
CA VAL A 101 9.48 -2.12 7.17
C VAL A 101 10.67 -1.18 7.34
N LEU A 102 11.79 -1.70 7.87
CA LEU A 102 13.00 -0.90 8.03
C LEU A 102 13.52 -0.39 6.68
N ALA A 103 13.60 -1.28 5.69
CA ALA A 103 14.03 -0.90 4.34
C ALA A 103 13.10 0.16 3.74
N GLY A 104 11.80 0.02 3.95
CA GLY A 104 10.83 1.00 3.51
C GLY A 104 11.05 2.37 4.13
N LYS A 105 11.35 2.42 5.42
CA LYS A 105 11.65 3.66 6.12
C LYS A 105 12.91 4.35 5.55
N VAL A 106 13.92 3.56 5.22
CA VAL A 106 15.14 4.08 4.60
C VAL A 106 14.83 4.66 3.22
N ILE A 107 14.03 3.97 2.42
CA ILE A 107 13.63 4.45 1.10
C ILE A 107 12.85 5.76 1.23
N ILE A 108 11.90 5.83 2.15
CA ILE A 108 11.12 7.04 2.40
C ILE A 108 12.03 8.19 2.81
N PHE A 109 12.99 7.94 3.68
CA PHE A 109 13.97 8.93 4.09
C PHE A 109 14.74 9.46 2.87
N THR A 110 15.22 8.56 2.03
CA THR A 110 15.97 8.91 0.83
C THR A 110 15.13 9.76 -0.13
N VAL A 111 13.87 9.39 -0.34
CA VAL A 111 12.95 10.12 -1.21
C VAL A 111 12.60 11.48 -0.61
N SER A 112 12.63 11.61 0.71
CA SER A 112 12.32 12.86 1.42
C SER A 112 13.45 13.88 1.37
N VAL A 113 14.68 13.47 1.09
CA VAL A 113 15.84 14.37 1.08
C VAL A 113 15.64 15.58 0.16
N PRO A 114 15.16 15.45 -1.08
CA PRO A 114 14.92 16.61 -1.93
C PRO A 114 13.93 17.61 -1.33
N ILE A 115 12.92 17.13 -0.61
CA ILE A 115 11.94 17.98 0.05
C ILE A 115 12.61 18.78 1.16
N ILE A 116 13.43 18.11 1.97
CA ILE A 116 14.15 18.74 3.07
C ILE A 116 15.11 19.80 2.52
N ARG A 117 15.82 19.50 1.44
CA ARG A 117 16.71 20.45 0.79
C ARG A 117 15.97 21.68 0.28
N GLY A 118 14.80 21.47 -0.30
CA GLY A 118 13.96 22.57 -0.77
C GLY A 118 13.50 23.48 0.35
N LEU A 119 13.23 22.93 1.54
CA LEU A 119 12.80 23.71 2.70
C LEU A 119 13.97 24.50 3.33
N VAL A 120 15.17 23.92 3.30
CA VAL A 120 16.35 24.55 3.90
C VAL A 120 16.96 25.59 2.97
N ALA A 121 16.90 25.36 1.67
CA ALA A 121 17.41 26.29 0.68
C ALA A 121 16.49 27.48 0.51
#